data_c4b39a4fe5603d2301ee6502ec0b0f43
#
_entry.id   c4b39a4fe5603d2301ee6502ec0b0f43
#
_cell.length_a   1.000
_cell.length_b   1.000
_cell.length_c   1.000
_cell.angle_alpha   90.00
_cell.angle_beta   90.00
_cell.angle_gamma   90.00
#
_symmetry.space_group_name_H-M   'P 1'
#
loop_
_entity.id
_entity.type
_entity.pdbx_description
1 polymer ?
#
loop_
_entity_poly.entity_id
_entity_poly.type
_entity_poly.pdbx_seq_one_letter_code
_entity_poly.pdbx_strand_id
1 'polypeptide(L)'
;MEANAFLEALYNANYERLYIYAENLLFNAAYAEEAVQETFFEAVRKQDALMRHAKPEAWLMETLKNKIRVGSRRRALEALYFISLEQDLAQESKKLAAEDRPFGSISELLDAIRALLPPEDYRLLCRITLEGATHLEVAKELGISVW
;
A
#
# COMPACT_ATOMS: atom_id res chain seq x y z
N MET A 1 11.78 -10.22 -30.62
CA MET A 1 12.97 -10.86 -30.07
C MET A 1 13.80 -9.88 -29.23
N GLU A 2 14.17 -8.74 -29.79
CA GLU A 2 14.91 -7.71 -29.03
C GLU A 2 14.16 -7.19 -27.80
N ALA A 3 12.85 -7.02 -27.89
CA ALA A 3 12.02 -6.59 -26.80
C ALA A 3 11.99 -7.60 -25.63
N ASN A 4 11.91 -8.88 -25.93
CA ASN A 4 11.91 -9.93 -24.90
C ASN A 4 13.27 -10.03 -24.20
N ALA A 5 14.36 -9.94 -24.95
CA ALA A 5 15.70 -9.95 -24.38
C ALA A 5 15.94 -8.72 -23.50
N PHE A 6 15.46 -7.56 -23.94
CA PHE A 6 15.52 -6.33 -23.17
C PHE A 6 14.74 -6.44 -21.84
N LEU A 7 13.51 -6.92 -21.91
CA LEU A 7 12.67 -7.09 -20.72
C LEU A 7 13.23 -8.13 -19.76
N GLU A 8 13.76 -9.22 -20.27
CA GLU A 8 14.39 -10.24 -19.44
C GLU A 8 15.62 -9.70 -18.72
N ALA A 9 16.49 -8.98 -19.43
CA ALA A 9 17.66 -8.34 -18.83
C ALA A 9 17.25 -7.31 -17.77
N LEU A 10 16.22 -6.52 -18.06
CA LEU A 10 15.70 -5.53 -17.14
C LEU A 10 15.11 -6.18 -15.89
N TYR A 11 14.38 -7.26 -16.05
CA TYR A 11 13.82 -8.04 -14.95
C TYR A 11 14.94 -8.61 -14.06
N ASN A 12 15.88 -9.31 -14.64
CA ASN A 12 16.98 -9.94 -13.90
C ASN A 12 17.85 -8.93 -13.15
N ALA A 13 18.05 -7.75 -13.73
CA ALA A 13 18.87 -6.71 -13.13
C ALA A 13 18.17 -5.95 -12.00
N ASN A 14 16.84 -5.90 -11.99
CA ASN A 14 16.09 -5.00 -11.11
C ASN A 14 15.12 -5.69 -10.14
N TYR A 15 14.74 -6.94 -10.37
CA TYR A 15 13.73 -7.63 -9.58
C TYR A 15 14.01 -7.58 -8.08
N GLU A 16 15.20 -7.98 -7.67
CA GLU A 16 15.56 -8.06 -6.26
C GLU A 16 15.50 -6.68 -5.59
N ARG A 17 16.03 -5.67 -6.25
CA ARG A 17 16.01 -4.29 -5.75
C ARG A 17 14.59 -3.78 -5.56
N LEU A 18 13.72 -4.01 -6.53
CA LEU A 18 12.32 -3.62 -6.45
C LEU A 18 11.58 -4.37 -5.37
N TYR A 19 11.84 -5.67 -5.25
CA TYR A 19 11.23 -6.50 -4.23
C TYR A 19 11.60 -6.06 -2.81
N ILE A 20 12.89 -5.82 -2.57
CA ILE A 20 13.37 -5.34 -1.27
C ILE A 20 12.73 -4.01 -0.91
N TYR A 21 12.66 -3.09 -1.87
CA TYR A 21 12.01 -1.80 -1.66
C TYR A 21 10.54 -1.98 -1.28
N ALA A 22 9.81 -2.79 -2.02
CA ALA A 22 8.39 -3.05 -1.76
C ALA A 22 8.17 -3.73 -0.41
N GLU A 23 8.98 -4.74 -0.08
CA GLU A 23 8.89 -5.45 1.19
C GLU A 23 9.16 -4.54 2.39
N ASN A 24 10.14 -3.65 2.27
CA ASN A 24 10.45 -2.69 3.33
C ASN A 24 9.32 -1.69 3.59
N LEU A 25 8.52 -1.37 2.57
CA LEU A 25 7.37 -0.48 2.71
C LEU A 25 6.11 -1.21 3.16
N LEU A 26 5.88 -2.40 2.65
CA LEU A 26 4.61 -3.12 2.84
C LEU A 26 4.63 -4.09 4.02
N PHE A 27 5.80 -4.50 4.47
CA PHE A 27 5.98 -5.50 5.54
C PHE A 27 5.18 -6.79 5.28
N ASN A 28 5.01 -7.14 4.01
CA ASN A 28 4.25 -8.30 3.57
C ASN A 28 4.84 -8.80 2.26
N ALA A 29 5.38 -10.02 2.27
CA ALA A 29 6.04 -10.62 1.12
C ALA A 29 5.09 -10.80 -0.07
N ALA A 30 3.84 -11.23 0.20
CA ALA A 30 2.85 -11.46 -0.85
C ALA A 30 2.45 -10.15 -1.55
N TYR A 31 2.24 -9.09 -0.80
CA TYR A 31 1.91 -7.77 -1.37
C TYR A 31 3.09 -7.17 -2.11
N ALA A 32 4.31 -7.37 -1.61
CA ALA A 32 5.52 -6.92 -2.28
C ALA A 32 5.70 -7.62 -3.62
N GLU A 33 5.54 -8.93 -3.66
CA GLU A 33 5.62 -9.72 -4.89
C GLU A 33 4.56 -9.29 -5.90
N GLU A 34 3.32 -9.10 -5.46
CA GLU A 34 2.23 -8.62 -6.31
C GLU A 34 2.56 -7.26 -6.93
N ALA A 35 3.06 -6.32 -6.14
CA ALA A 35 3.41 -4.99 -6.63
C ALA A 35 4.52 -5.04 -7.67
N VAL A 36 5.54 -5.87 -7.46
CA VAL A 36 6.65 -6.05 -8.39
C VAL A 36 6.15 -6.72 -9.69
N GLN A 37 5.33 -7.75 -9.58
CA GLN A 37 4.75 -8.42 -10.75
C GLN A 37 3.89 -7.45 -11.58
N GLU A 38 3.06 -6.65 -10.95
CA GLU A 38 2.26 -5.63 -11.65
C GLU A 38 3.14 -4.59 -12.34
N THR A 39 4.28 -4.22 -11.72
CA THR A 39 5.25 -3.30 -12.31
C THR A 39 5.83 -3.86 -13.61
N PHE A 40 6.26 -5.13 -13.60
CA PHE A 40 6.79 -5.76 -14.81
C PHE A 40 5.70 -6.07 -15.83
N PHE A 41 4.48 -6.31 -15.41
CA PHE A 41 3.35 -6.42 -16.31
C PHE A 41 3.13 -5.11 -17.10
N GLU A 42 3.20 -3.96 -16.42
CA GLU A 42 3.16 -2.66 -17.09
C GLU A 42 4.35 -2.45 -18.02
N ALA A 43 5.54 -2.92 -17.63
CA ALA A 43 6.72 -2.86 -18.48
C ALA A 43 6.53 -3.64 -19.79
N VAL A 44 5.89 -4.80 -19.73
CA VAL A 44 5.55 -5.59 -20.94
C VAL A 44 4.55 -4.81 -21.81
N ARG A 45 3.54 -4.23 -21.22
CA ARG A 45 2.53 -3.45 -21.95
C ARG A 45 3.13 -2.22 -22.64
N LYS A 46 4.12 -1.60 -22.01
CA LYS A 46 4.74 -0.37 -22.50
C LYS A 46 6.17 -0.58 -22.99
N GLN A 47 6.47 -1.78 -23.45
CA GLN A 47 7.83 -2.18 -23.83
C GLN A 47 8.47 -1.24 -24.85
N ASP A 48 7.72 -0.79 -25.85
CA ASP A 48 8.25 0.09 -26.90
C ASP A 48 8.67 1.45 -26.34
N ALA A 49 7.85 2.02 -25.50
CA ALA A 49 8.17 3.29 -24.84
C ALA A 49 9.34 3.13 -23.87
N LEU A 50 9.38 2.01 -23.17
CA LEU A 50 10.42 1.72 -22.20
C LEU A 50 11.77 1.49 -22.85
N MET A 51 11.81 0.82 -24.01
CA MET A 51 13.04 0.63 -24.78
C MET A 51 13.65 1.96 -25.24
N ARG A 52 12.82 2.99 -25.44
CA ARG A 52 13.27 4.33 -25.83
C ARG A 52 13.54 5.24 -24.64
N HIS A 53 13.23 4.78 -23.44
CA HIS A 53 13.39 5.58 -22.22
C HIS A 53 14.87 5.71 -21.87
N ALA A 54 15.27 6.92 -21.46
CA ALA A 54 16.66 7.20 -21.10
C ALA A 54 17.12 6.41 -19.86
N LYS A 55 16.19 6.20 -18.91
CA LYS A 55 16.48 5.52 -17.63
C LYS A 55 15.37 4.51 -17.31
N PRO A 56 15.40 3.31 -17.91
CA PRO A 56 14.37 2.31 -17.67
C PRO A 56 14.24 1.89 -16.20
N GLU A 57 15.34 1.85 -15.48
CA GLU A 57 15.38 1.48 -14.07
C GLU A 57 14.60 2.49 -13.20
N ALA A 58 14.74 3.77 -13.52
CA ALA A 58 14.00 4.84 -12.83
C ALA A 58 12.50 4.75 -13.12
N TRP A 59 12.15 4.42 -14.35
CA TRP A 59 10.76 4.19 -14.75
C TRP A 59 10.14 3.03 -13.97
N LEU A 60 10.88 1.93 -13.81
CA LEU A 60 10.43 0.78 -13.02
C LEU A 60 10.18 1.17 -11.57
N MET A 61 11.08 1.92 -10.96
CA MET A 61 10.93 2.35 -9.57
C MET A 61 9.72 3.27 -9.39
N GLU A 62 9.50 4.22 -10.29
CA GLU A 62 8.34 5.10 -10.23
C GLU A 62 7.04 4.32 -10.44
N THR A 63 7.02 3.37 -11.35
CA THR A 63 5.87 2.50 -11.58
C THR A 63 5.59 1.64 -10.35
N LEU A 64 6.63 1.07 -9.74
CA LEU A 64 6.49 0.30 -8.51
C LEU A 64 5.87 1.14 -7.38
N LYS A 65 6.35 2.36 -7.18
CA LYS A 65 5.78 3.27 -6.17
C LYS A 65 4.30 3.51 -6.41
N ASN A 66 3.91 3.70 -7.67
CA ASN A 66 2.49 3.88 -8.03
C ASN A 66 1.67 2.63 -7.75
N LYS A 67 2.20 1.44 -8.09
CA LYS A 67 1.52 0.16 -7.81
C LYS A 67 1.36 -0.09 -6.33
N ILE A 68 2.37 0.22 -5.53
CA ILE A 68 2.30 0.13 -4.06
C ILE A 68 1.21 1.06 -3.52
N ARG A 69 1.19 2.31 -3.97
CA ARG A 69 0.23 3.31 -3.52
C ARG A 69 -1.21 2.92 -3.86
N VAL A 70 -1.46 2.52 -5.11
CA VAL A 70 -2.78 2.10 -5.58
C VAL A 70 -3.23 0.84 -4.84
N GLY A 71 -2.36 -0.14 -4.69
CA GLY A 71 -2.65 -1.37 -3.96
C GLY A 71 -2.97 -1.12 -2.48
N SER A 72 -2.22 -0.23 -1.84
CA SER A 72 -2.45 0.17 -0.45
C SER A 72 -3.80 0.87 -0.27
N ARG A 73 -4.15 1.78 -1.20
CA ARG A 73 -5.46 2.43 -1.20
C ARG A 73 -6.59 1.43 -1.37
N ARG A 74 -6.44 0.50 -2.31
CA ARG A 74 -7.44 -0.54 -2.53
C ARG A 74 -7.67 -1.38 -1.28
N ARG A 75 -6.58 -1.84 -0.64
CA ARG A 75 -6.67 -2.62 0.60
C ARG A 75 -7.27 -1.82 1.75
N ALA A 76 -6.94 -0.54 1.85
CA ALA A 76 -7.53 0.35 2.85
C ALA A 76 -9.04 0.51 2.65
N LEU A 77 -9.49 0.70 1.41
CA LEU A 77 -10.90 0.79 1.08
C LEU A 77 -11.64 -0.53 1.37
N GLU A 78 -11.04 -1.66 1.02
CA GLU A 78 -11.57 -2.98 1.34
C GLU A 78 -11.70 -3.17 2.86
N ALA A 79 -10.69 -2.77 3.62
CA ALA A 79 -10.72 -2.84 5.08
C ALA A 79 -11.84 -1.97 5.66
N LEU A 80 -12.03 -0.76 5.15
CA LEU A 80 -13.13 0.12 5.56
C LEU A 80 -14.49 -0.49 5.24
N TYR A 81 -14.62 -1.14 4.09
CA TYR A 81 -15.84 -1.83 3.69
C TYR A 81 -16.16 -2.99 4.65
N PHE A 82 -15.15 -3.80 4.99
CA PHE A 82 -15.31 -4.88 5.97
C PHE A 82 -15.66 -4.35 7.36
N ILE A 83 -15.06 -3.26 7.80
CA ILE A 83 -15.42 -2.60 9.06
C ILE A 83 -16.89 -2.18 9.05
N SER A 84 -17.35 -1.58 7.96
CA SER A 84 -18.74 -1.17 7.79
C SER A 84 -19.69 -2.37 7.84
N LEU A 85 -19.34 -3.46 7.16
CA LEU A 85 -20.11 -4.70 7.21
C LEU A 85 -20.17 -5.30 8.63
N GLU A 86 -19.05 -5.32 9.33
CA GLU A 86 -18.99 -5.79 10.72
C GLU A 86 -19.85 -4.93 11.62
N GLN A 87 -19.86 -3.63 11.44
CA GLN A 87 -20.73 -2.73 12.21
C GLN A 87 -22.21 -3.02 11.95
N ASP A 88 -22.61 -3.23 10.71
CA ASP A 88 -23.97 -3.60 10.34
C ASP A 88 -24.37 -4.96 10.93
N LEU A 89 -23.50 -5.95 10.86
CA LEU A 89 -23.71 -7.25 11.46
C LEU A 89 -23.70 -7.18 12.99
N ALA A 90 -22.86 -6.34 13.59
CA ALA A 90 -22.80 -6.14 15.02
C ALA A 90 -24.06 -5.48 15.55
N GLN A 91 -24.71 -4.58 14.80
CA GLN A 91 -26.00 -4.02 15.18
C GLN A 91 -27.11 -5.06 15.22
N GLU A 92 -27.06 -6.05 14.32
CA GLU A 92 -28.00 -7.18 14.33
C GLU A 92 -27.66 -8.18 15.43
N SER A 93 -26.38 -8.45 15.70
CA SER A 93 -25.95 -9.40 16.72
C SER A 93 -25.88 -8.83 18.12
N LYS A 94 -25.87 -7.51 18.32
CA LYS A 94 -26.04 -6.87 19.64
C LYS A 94 -27.35 -7.23 20.31
N LYS A 95 -28.32 -7.73 19.54
CA LYS A 95 -29.56 -8.30 20.06
C LYS A 95 -29.41 -9.74 20.58
N LEU A 96 -28.28 -10.41 20.32
CA LEU A 96 -28.10 -11.85 20.55
C LEU A 96 -26.99 -12.22 21.54
N ALA A 97 -26.02 -11.36 21.83
CA ALA A 97 -24.96 -11.68 22.80
C ALA A 97 -24.26 -10.45 23.32
N ALA A 98 -24.45 -10.17 24.62
CA ALA A 98 -23.53 -9.34 25.39
C ALA A 98 -22.28 -10.18 25.62
N GLU A 99 -21.27 -10.10 24.76
CA GLU A 99 -20.05 -10.86 24.91
C GLU A 99 -18.82 -10.00 25.20
N ASP A 100 -18.05 -10.53 26.15
CA ASP A 100 -16.75 -10.09 26.61
C ASP A 100 -15.71 -10.08 25.50
N ARG A 101 -15.77 -9.08 24.62
CA ARG A 101 -14.64 -8.77 23.76
C ARG A 101 -14.03 -7.46 24.28
N PRO A 102 -12.69 -7.39 24.46
CA PRO A 102 -12.04 -6.16 24.90
C PRO A 102 -12.32 -4.99 23.96
N PHE A 103 -12.63 -5.29 22.69
CA PHE A 103 -13.11 -4.32 21.72
C PHE A 103 -14.25 -4.96 20.93
N GLY A 104 -15.46 -4.39 20.99
CA GLY A 104 -16.65 -4.93 20.32
C GLY A 104 -16.64 -4.76 18.81
N SER A 105 -15.77 -3.91 18.27
CA SER A 105 -15.64 -3.66 16.84
C SER A 105 -14.27 -3.04 16.53
N ILE A 106 -13.89 -3.09 15.26
CA ILE A 106 -12.67 -2.40 14.77
C ILE A 106 -12.80 -0.90 14.97
N SER A 107 -14.02 -0.35 14.92
CA SER A 107 -14.28 1.06 15.21
C SER A 107 -13.90 1.42 16.64
N GLU A 108 -14.22 0.58 17.60
CA GLU A 108 -13.81 0.79 19.01
C GLU A 108 -12.30 0.69 19.18
N LEU A 109 -11.66 -0.22 18.45
CA LEU A 109 -10.19 -0.34 18.42
C LEU A 109 -9.57 0.95 17.88
N LEU A 110 -10.09 1.48 16.79
CA LEU A 110 -9.61 2.74 16.19
C LEU A 110 -9.82 3.91 17.15
N ASP A 111 -10.95 3.98 17.83
CA ASP A 111 -11.21 5.00 18.84
C ASP A 111 -10.24 4.90 20.02
N ALA A 112 -9.92 3.67 20.45
CA ALA A 112 -8.94 3.43 21.51
C ALA A 112 -7.53 3.88 21.06
N ILE A 113 -7.13 3.59 19.86
CA ILE A 113 -5.86 4.04 19.28
C ILE A 113 -5.83 5.57 19.19
N ARG A 114 -6.92 6.17 18.76
CA ARG A 114 -7.07 7.63 18.70
C ARG A 114 -6.91 8.30 20.07
N ALA A 115 -7.43 7.67 21.11
CA ALA A 115 -7.31 8.16 22.47
C ALA A 115 -5.88 8.05 23.02
N LEU A 116 -5.11 7.08 22.55
CA LEU A 116 -3.74 6.82 23.00
C LEU A 116 -2.68 7.64 22.25
N LEU A 117 -2.97 8.07 21.03
CA LEU A 117 -2.02 8.80 20.20
C LEU A 117 -2.32 10.29 20.19
N PRO A 118 -1.29 11.16 20.13
CA PRO A 118 -1.51 12.56 19.82
C PRO A 118 -2.28 12.72 18.50
N PRO A 119 -3.14 13.76 18.35
CA PRO A 119 -3.93 13.94 17.13
C PRO A 119 -3.12 13.96 15.84
N GLU A 120 -1.91 14.51 15.88
CA GLU A 120 -1.01 14.58 14.74
C GLU A 120 -0.52 13.18 14.33
N ASP A 121 -0.17 12.35 15.29
CA ASP A 121 0.30 10.98 15.05
C ASP A 121 -0.83 10.10 14.52
N TYR A 122 -2.03 10.25 15.04
CA TYR A 122 -3.20 9.54 14.56
C TYR A 122 -3.52 9.92 13.10
N ARG A 123 -3.46 11.21 12.79
CA ARG A 123 -3.66 11.69 11.41
C ARG A 123 -2.60 11.12 10.47
N LEU A 124 -1.34 11.11 10.89
CA LEU A 124 -0.23 10.53 10.15
C LEU A 124 -0.47 9.03 9.88
N LEU A 125 -0.85 8.30 10.91
CA LEU A 125 -1.16 6.87 10.80
C LEU A 125 -2.27 6.63 9.77
N CYS A 126 -3.36 7.40 9.85
CA CYS A 126 -4.48 7.27 8.90
C CYS A 126 -4.08 7.62 7.48
N ARG A 127 -3.27 8.67 7.27
CA ARG A 127 -2.80 9.06 5.95
C ARG A 127 -1.96 7.96 5.30
N ILE A 128 -1.06 7.35 6.04
CA ILE A 128 -0.16 6.31 5.52
C ILE A 128 -0.89 4.98 5.35
N THR A 129 -1.66 4.55 6.34
CA THR A 129 -2.27 3.22 6.35
C THR A 129 -3.60 3.16 5.60
N LEU A 130 -4.50 4.09 5.82
CA LEU A 130 -5.85 4.08 5.26
C LEU A 130 -5.95 4.79 3.92
N GLU A 131 -5.24 5.89 3.75
CA GLU A 131 -5.28 6.69 2.53
C GLU A 131 -4.17 6.34 1.54
N GLY A 132 -3.21 5.53 1.95
CA GLY A 132 -2.12 5.07 1.10
C GLY A 132 -1.17 6.18 0.66
N ALA A 133 -1.06 7.26 1.44
CA ALA A 133 -0.13 8.33 1.14
C ALA A 133 1.32 7.88 1.31
N THR A 134 2.19 8.40 0.48
CA THR A 134 3.63 8.15 0.64
C THR A 134 4.19 8.96 1.81
N HIS A 135 5.30 8.50 2.37
CA HIS A 135 6.00 9.23 3.42
C HIS A 135 6.41 10.64 2.96
N LEU A 136 6.79 10.76 1.69
CA LEU A 136 7.17 12.06 1.10
C LEU A 136 5.97 13.00 1.01
N GLU A 137 4.80 12.52 0.56
CA GLU A 137 3.58 13.32 0.50
C GLU A 137 3.18 13.83 1.88
N VAL A 138 3.21 12.95 2.88
CA VAL A 138 2.86 13.30 4.25
C VAL A 138 3.88 14.27 4.86
N ALA A 139 5.17 14.05 4.61
CA ALA A 139 6.22 14.95 5.09
C ALA A 139 6.04 16.35 4.53
N LYS A 140 5.68 16.49 3.26
CA LYS A 140 5.38 17.79 2.64
C LYS A 140 4.17 18.48 3.26
N GLU A 141 3.10 17.73 3.51
CA GLU A 141 1.88 18.26 4.13
C GLU A 141 2.13 18.77 5.56
N LEU A 142 2.97 18.06 6.31
CA LEU A 142 3.28 18.40 7.70
C LEU A 142 4.46 19.39 7.82
N GLY A 143 5.17 19.67 6.73
CA GLY A 143 6.34 20.53 6.76
C GLY A 143 7.53 19.95 7.53
N ILE A 144 7.63 18.62 7.60
CA ILE A 144 8.71 17.92 8.30
C ILE A 144 9.63 17.19 7.33
N SER A 145 10.82 16.79 7.82
CA SER A 145 11.76 16.00 7.05
C SER A 145 11.33 14.53 6.99
N VAL A 146 11.68 13.87 5.89
CA VAL A 146 11.49 12.42 5.72
C VAL A 146 12.52 11.61 6.52
N TRP A 147 13.63 12.23 6.94
CA TRP A 147 14.77 11.65 7.66
C TRP A 147 14.78 12.05 9.13
#